data_4112a6828d99e126f992dc911458fde1
#
_entry.id   4112a6828d99e126f992dc911458fde1
#
_cell.length_a   1.000
_cell.length_b   1.000
_cell.length_c   1.000
_cell.angle_alpha   90.00
_cell.angle_beta   90.00
_cell.angle_gamma   90.00
#
_symmetry.space_group_name_H-M   'P 1'
#
loop_
_entity.id
_entity.type
_entity.pdbx_description
1 polymer ?
#
loop_
_entity_poly.entity_id
_entity_poly.type
_entity_poly.pdbx_seq_one_letter_code
_entity_poly.pdbx_strand_id
1 'polypeptide(L)'
;MSERDLYRLAALTGLAGGVLTLIAVARRAGLLPENGFTHALAPPATALLLLTLTALYLCQRRESGRLGLAGFVLNHLGLSGLFAIEFLTHAVLQYQDAATREAVLTGPGRPYFLVAALTFLAGVLLFGAASWRAGVLPRGALALYVVGLSAAALRAAAPEWLYLSGLITGSLGVLWLSVALLRDAGRPALVTA
;
A
#
# COMPACT_ATOMS: atom_id res chain seq x y z
N MET A 1 -16.61 -14.28 -15.05
CA MET A 1 -16.17 -13.00 -14.48
C MET A 1 -15.43 -12.25 -15.58
N SER A 2 -15.88 -11.06 -15.94
CA SER A 2 -15.25 -10.27 -17.02
C SER A 2 -14.00 -9.55 -16.49
N GLU A 3 -13.08 -9.16 -17.40
CA GLU A 3 -11.93 -8.31 -16.99
C GLU A 3 -12.40 -7.02 -16.31
N ARG A 4 -13.54 -6.47 -16.74
CA ARG A 4 -14.17 -5.30 -16.13
C ARG A 4 -14.55 -5.52 -14.67
N ASP A 5 -15.09 -6.70 -14.34
CA ASP A 5 -15.49 -7.02 -12.97
C ASP A 5 -14.26 -7.12 -12.06
N LEU A 6 -13.15 -7.66 -12.59
CA LEU A 6 -11.87 -7.74 -11.88
C LEU A 6 -11.32 -6.34 -11.57
N TYR A 7 -11.27 -5.44 -12.56
CA TYR A 7 -10.79 -4.07 -12.34
C TYR A 7 -11.70 -3.28 -11.40
N ARG A 8 -13.03 -3.46 -11.49
CA ARG A 8 -13.98 -2.84 -10.55
C ARG A 8 -13.75 -3.33 -9.12
N LEU A 9 -13.63 -4.64 -8.92
CA LEU A 9 -13.36 -5.22 -7.61
C LEU A 9 -12.05 -4.66 -7.04
N ALA A 10 -10.99 -4.67 -7.83
CA ALA A 10 -9.69 -4.15 -7.41
C ALA A 10 -9.69 -2.65 -7.11
N ALA A 11 -10.47 -1.85 -7.84
CA ALA A 11 -10.64 -0.45 -7.54
C ALA A 11 -11.41 -0.23 -6.22
N LEU A 12 -12.45 -1.03 -5.96
CA LEU A 12 -13.17 -1.00 -4.69
C LEU A 12 -12.29 -1.43 -3.52
N THR A 13 -11.41 -2.44 -3.72
CA THR A 13 -10.44 -2.82 -2.68
C THR A 13 -9.44 -1.71 -2.41
N GLY A 14 -9.01 -0.96 -3.43
CA GLY A 14 -8.11 0.19 -3.25
C GLY A 14 -8.77 1.37 -2.54
N LEU A 15 -10.05 1.65 -2.84
CA LEU A 15 -10.81 2.64 -2.09
C LEU A 15 -10.97 2.24 -0.63
N ALA A 16 -11.38 0.99 -0.37
CA ALA A 16 -11.54 0.48 0.99
C ALA A 16 -10.20 0.48 1.75
N GLY A 17 -9.13 -0.06 1.14
CA GLY A 17 -7.79 -0.10 1.74
C GLY A 17 -7.23 1.28 2.05
N GLY A 18 -7.38 2.24 1.11
CA GLY A 18 -6.97 3.63 1.31
C GLY A 18 -7.72 4.31 2.46
N VAL A 19 -9.04 4.14 2.54
CA VAL A 19 -9.86 4.68 3.64
C VAL A 19 -9.48 4.03 4.98
N LEU A 20 -9.32 2.70 5.03
CA LEU A 20 -8.92 2.00 6.24
C LEU A 20 -7.51 2.44 6.71
N THR A 21 -6.59 2.70 5.79
CA THR A 21 -5.27 3.26 6.14
C THR A 21 -5.41 4.65 6.75
N LEU A 22 -6.26 5.52 6.21
CA LEU A 22 -6.52 6.85 6.79
C LEU A 22 -7.14 6.76 8.19
N ILE A 23 -8.03 5.79 8.43
CA ILE A 23 -8.57 5.50 9.77
C ILE A 23 -7.46 5.07 10.73
N ALA A 24 -6.57 4.17 10.29
CA ALA A 24 -5.41 3.75 11.09
C ALA A 24 -4.46 4.92 11.41
N VAL A 25 -4.25 5.84 10.46
CA VAL A 25 -3.50 7.08 10.69
C VAL A 25 -4.19 7.99 11.72
N ALA A 26 -5.51 8.19 11.59
CA ALA A 26 -6.28 9.02 12.52
C ALA A 26 -6.24 8.46 13.95
N ARG A 27 -6.33 7.13 14.12
CA ARG A 27 -6.12 6.47 15.40
C ARG A 27 -4.72 6.76 15.96
N ARG A 28 -3.69 6.55 15.14
CA ARG A 28 -2.30 6.74 15.56
C ARG A 28 -1.96 8.20 15.89
N ALA A 29 -2.63 9.14 15.25
CA ALA A 29 -2.56 10.57 15.56
C ALA A 29 -3.37 10.97 16.80
N GLY A 30 -4.03 10.04 17.49
CA GLY A 30 -4.86 10.31 18.67
C GLY A 30 -6.22 10.93 18.36
N LEU A 31 -6.65 10.97 17.08
CA LEU A 31 -7.95 11.52 16.68
C LEU A 31 -9.08 10.49 16.85
N LEU A 32 -8.75 9.22 16.92
CA LEU A 32 -9.68 8.13 17.17
C LEU A 32 -9.23 7.31 18.39
N PRO A 33 -10.18 6.72 19.14
CA PRO A 33 -9.84 5.92 20.31
C PRO A 33 -9.02 4.67 19.93
N GLU A 34 -8.02 4.34 20.74
CA GLU A 34 -7.29 3.08 20.65
C GLU A 34 -8.10 1.96 21.33
N ASN A 35 -8.64 1.05 20.53
CA ASN A 35 -9.37 -0.12 20.99
C ASN A 35 -9.20 -1.29 20.01
N GLY A 36 -9.63 -2.48 20.38
CA GLY A 36 -9.49 -3.68 19.56
C GLY A 36 -10.10 -3.56 18.18
N PHE A 37 -11.20 -2.81 18.02
CA PHE A 37 -11.83 -2.60 16.72
C PHE A 37 -10.95 -1.75 15.79
N THR A 38 -10.45 -0.61 16.28
CA THR A 38 -9.60 0.29 15.47
C THR A 38 -8.25 -0.34 15.14
N HIS A 39 -7.73 -1.22 16.00
CA HIS A 39 -6.55 -2.05 15.70
C HIS A 39 -6.86 -3.11 14.63
N ALA A 40 -8.01 -3.77 14.69
CA ALA A 40 -8.39 -4.81 13.74
C ALA A 40 -8.54 -4.32 12.28
N LEU A 41 -8.64 -3.02 12.05
CA LEU A 41 -8.77 -2.44 10.70
C LEU A 41 -7.44 -2.35 9.92
N ALA A 42 -6.29 -2.35 10.60
CA ALA A 42 -4.99 -2.13 9.95
C ALA A 42 -4.54 -3.32 9.05
N PRO A 43 -4.58 -4.59 9.47
CA PRO A 43 -4.21 -5.69 8.61
C PRO A 43 -5.08 -5.81 7.34
N PRO A 44 -6.44 -5.76 7.41
CA PRO A 44 -7.27 -5.77 6.21
C PRO A 44 -6.97 -4.63 5.24
N ALA A 45 -6.62 -3.43 5.73
CA ALA A 45 -6.23 -2.32 4.87
C ALA A 45 -5.09 -2.73 3.94
N THR A 46 -4.01 -3.28 4.50
CA THR A 46 -2.82 -3.68 3.74
C THR A 46 -3.11 -4.86 2.80
N ALA A 47 -3.93 -5.83 3.23
CA ALA A 47 -4.36 -6.94 2.37
C ALA A 47 -5.15 -6.47 1.14
N LEU A 48 -6.05 -5.49 1.31
CA LEU A 48 -6.81 -4.89 0.21
C LEU A 48 -5.89 -4.13 -0.77
N LEU A 49 -4.84 -3.48 -0.27
CA LEU A 49 -3.86 -2.80 -1.11
C LEU A 49 -3.04 -3.76 -1.98
N LEU A 50 -2.79 -5.01 -1.56
CA LEU A 50 -2.15 -6.04 -2.38
C LEU A 50 -2.98 -6.36 -3.63
N LEU A 51 -4.30 -6.50 -3.48
CA LEU A 51 -5.21 -6.73 -4.61
C LEU A 51 -5.21 -5.54 -5.58
N THR A 52 -5.23 -4.34 -5.04
CA THR A 52 -5.18 -3.10 -5.83
C THR A 52 -3.88 -2.99 -6.61
N LEU A 53 -2.74 -3.23 -5.97
CA LEU A 53 -1.42 -3.20 -6.61
C LEU A 53 -1.34 -4.19 -7.79
N THR A 54 -1.92 -5.39 -7.61
CA THR A 54 -1.98 -6.39 -8.69
C THR A 54 -2.74 -5.87 -9.89
N ALA A 55 -3.91 -5.25 -9.70
CA ALA A 55 -4.68 -4.70 -10.80
C ALA A 55 -4.00 -3.49 -11.45
N LEU A 56 -3.37 -2.60 -10.66
CA LEU A 56 -2.56 -1.49 -11.18
C LEU A 56 -1.41 -1.98 -12.06
N TYR A 57 -0.78 -3.10 -11.72
CA TYR A 57 0.21 -3.72 -12.58
C TYR A 57 -0.41 -4.32 -13.85
N LEU A 58 -1.49 -5.09 -13.72
CA LEU A 58 -2.11 -5.77 -14.84
C LEU A 58 -2.63 -4.80 -15.92
N CYS A 59 -3.16 -3.63 -15.53
CA CYS A 59 -3.66 -2.63 -16.48
C CYS A 59 -2.56 -1.97 -17.32
N GLN A 60 -1.29 -2.03 -16.89
CA GLN A 60 -0.14 -1.41 -17.57
C GLN A 60 1.00 -2.39 -17.87
N ARG A 61 0.79 -3.71 -17.71
CA ARG A 61 1.86 -4.72 -17.80
C ARG A 61 2.63 -4.71 -19.12
N ARG A 62 1.95 -4.38 -20.23
CA ARG A 62 2.55 -4.34 -21.58
C ARG A 62 3.47 -3.13 -21.73
N GLU A 63 3.01 -1.97 -21.28
CA GLU A 63 3.68 -0.67 -21.40
C GLU A 63 4.81 -0.50 -20.39
N SER A 64 4.65 -1.06 -19.19
CA SER A 64 5.64 -0.96 -18.12
C SER A 64 6.83 -1.93 -18.25
N GLY A 65 6.70 -2.98 -19.05
CA GLY A 65 7.76 -3.92 -19.42
C GLY A 65 8.42 -4.62 -18.22
N ARG A 66 9.68 -5.02 -18.39
CA ARG A 66 10.44 -5.76 -17.36
C ARG A 66 10.66 -4.94 -16.08
N LEU A 67 10.83 -3.62 -16.20
CA LEU A 67 11.00 -2.74 -15.05
C LEU A 67 9.71 -2.70 -14.21
N GLY A 68 8.55 -2.65 -14.87
CA GLY A 68 7.25 -2.72 -14.21
C GLY A 68 7.03 -4.05 -13.48
N LEU A 69 7.44 -5.17 -14.09
CA LEU A 69 7.38 -6.47 -13.44
C LEU A 69 8.27 -6.52 -12.19
N ALA A 70 9.53 -6.10 -12.30
CA ALA A 70 10.45 -6.09 -11.15
C ALA A 70 9.93 -5.18 -10.03
N GLY A 71 9.46 -3.97 -10.37
CA GLY A 71 8.85 -3.06 -9.41
C GLY A 71 7.60 -3.64 -8.75
N PHE A 72 6.72 -4.27 -9.52
CA PHE A 72 5.53 -4.96 -9.01
C PHE A 72 5.91 -6.08 -8.02
N VAL A 73 6.83 -6.96 -8.39
CA VAL A 73 7.24 -8.10 -7.54
C VAL A 73 7.85 -7.60 -6.23
N LEU A 74 8.78 -6.64 -6.28
CA LEU A 74 9.38 -6.09 -5.07
C LEU A 74 8.35 -5.35 -4.20
N ASN A 75 7.48 -4.57 -4.81
CA ASN A 75 6.42 -3.86 -4.10
C ASN A 75 5.44 -4.84 -3.44
N HIS A 76 5.06 -5.90 -4.16
CA HIS A 76 4.15 -6.93 -3.65
C HIS A 76 4.79 -7.70 -2.49
N LEU A 77 6.04 -8.14 -2.60
CA LEU A 77 6.77 -8.82 -1.54
C LEU A 77 6.96 -7.92 -0.31
N GLY A 78 7.38 -6.67 -0.53
CA GLY A 78 7.54 -5.70 0.55
C GLY A 78 6.21 -5.41 1.27
N LEU A 79 5.13 -5.18 0.52
CA LEU A 79 3.80 -4.94 1.07
C LEU A 79 3.26 -6.18 1.80
N SER A 80 3.57 -7.40 1.33
CA SER A 80 3.24 -8.65 2.04
C SER A 80 3.99 -8.75 3.37
N GLY A 81 5.27 -8.36 3.39
CA GLY A 81 6.04 -8.25 4.64
C GLY A 81 5.45 -7.22 5.60
N LEU A 82 5.04 -6.05 5.10
CA LEU A 82 4.35 -5.05 5.90
C LEU A 82 3.00 -5.55 6.41
N PHE A 83 2.24 -6.31 5.61
CA PHE A 83 1.01 -6.96 6.07
C PHE A 83 1.27 -7.90 7.26
N ALA A 84 2.33 -8.72 7.19
CA ALA A 84 2.70 -9.60 8.29
C ALA A 84 3.07 -8.80 9.57
N ILE A 85 3.75 -7.66 9.43
CA ILE A 85 4.09 -6.76 10.53
C ILE A 85 2.83 -6.12 11.11
N GLU A 86 1.90 -5.65 10.29
CA GLU A 86 0.62 -5.08 10.72
C GLU A 86 -0.21 -6.13 11.47
N PHE A 87 -0.28 -7.36 10.91
CA PHE A 87 -0.98 -8.46 11.57
C PHE A 87 -0.35 -8.78 12.93
N LEU A 88 0.98 -8.96 13.00
CA LEU A 88 1.69 -9.20 14.24
C LEU A 88 1.42 -8.10 15.27
N THR A 89 1.54 -6.84 14.86
CA THR A 89 1.41 -5.68 15.74
C THR A 89 -0.03 -5.52 16.27
N HIS A 90 -1.01 -5.68 15.39
CA HIS A 90 -2.41 -5.34 15.69
C HIS A 90 -3.28 -6.54 16.07
N ALA A 91 -2.89 -7.76 15.77
CA ALA A 91 -3.63 -8.97 16.16
C ALA A 91 -2.98 -9.75 17.31
N VAL A 92 -1.68 -9.53 17.56
CA VAL A 92 -0.93 -10.28 18.58
C VAL A 92 -0.35 -9.35 19.64
N LEU A 93 0.53 -8.42 19.23
CA LEU A 93 1.31 -7.63 20.18
C LEU A 93 0.47 -6.60 20.96
N GLN A 94 -0.69 -6.18 20.46
CA GLN A 94 -1.56 -5.29 21.23
C GLN A 94 -2.04 -5.87 22.57
N TYR A 95 -2.06 -7.21 22.68
CA TYR A 95 -2.49 -7.92 23.89
C TYR A 95 -1.32 -8.32 24.80
N GLN A 96 -0.08 -7.97 24.43
CA GLN A 96 1.11 -8.26 25.19
C GLN A 96 1.53 -7.07 26.07
N ASP A 97 2.29 -7.34 27.13
CA ASP A 97 2.89 -6.29 27.93
C ASP A 97 3.95 -5.48 27.15
N ALA A 98 4.34 -4.32 27.68
CA ALA A 98 5.26 -3.41 27.01
C ALA A 98 6.64 -4.02 26.79
N ALA A 99 7.14 -4.81 27.75
CA ALA A 99 8.47 -5.44 27.65
C ALA A 99 8.52 -6.48 26.54
N THR A 100 7.49 -7.33 26.44
CA THR A 100 7.34 -8.32 25.36
C THR A 100 7.25 -7.63 24.00
N ARG A 101 6.44 -6.56 23.89
CA ARG A 101 6.33 -5.78 22.63
C ARG A 101 7.69 -5.21 22.21
N GLU A 102 8.39 -4.58 23.13
CA GLU A 102 9.70 -4.01 22.86
C GLU A 102 10.72 -5.08 22.45
N ALA A 103 10.78 -6.20 23.16
CA ALA A 103 11.68 -7.31 22.85
C ALA A 103 11.46 -7.88 21.44
N VAL A 104 10.20 -7.97 20.98
CA VAL A 104 9.89 -8.41 19.60
C VAL A 104 10.28 -7.37 18.58
N LEU A 105 9.97 -6.10 18.80
CA LEU A 105 10.18 -5.03 17.81
C LEU A 105 11.65 -4.61 17.68
N THR A 106 12.43 -4.71 18.75
CA THR A 106 13.85 -4.30 18.78
C THR A 106 14.84 -5.46 18.77
N GLY A 107 14.36 -6.68 19.03
CA GLY A 107 15.15 -7.90 19.14
C GLY A 107 15.54 -8.51 17.78
N PRO A 108 15.76 -9.86 17.75
CA PRO A 108 16.21 -10.59 16.56
C PRO A 108 15.27 -10.48 15.34
N GLY A 109 14.01 -10.07 15.55
CA GLY A 109 13.04 -9.80 14.48
C GLY A 109 13.28 -8.52 13.69
N ARG A 110 14.00 -7.54 14.26
CA ARG A 110 14.23 -6.23 13.64
C ARG A 110 14.80 -6.28 12.21
N PRO A 111 15.77 -7.14 11.84
CA PRO A 111 16.25 -7.24 10.47
C PRO A 111 15.14 -7.59 9.47
N TYR A 112 14.19 -8.45 9.83
CA TYR A 112 13.07 -8.81 8.95
C TYR A 112 12.17 -7.60 8.68
N PHE A 113 11.91 -6.74 9.68
CA PHE A 113 11.16 -5.50 9.50
C PHE A 113 11.86 -4.54 8.55
N LEU A 114 13.18 -4.41 8.68
CA LEU A 114 13.99 -3.58 7.79
C LEU A 114 14.00 -4.13 6.35
N VAL A 115 14.17 -5.44 6.19
CA VAL A 115 14.13 -6.08 4.86
C VAL A 115 12.75 -5.83 4.19
N ALA A 116 11.64 -6.02 4.90
CA ALA A 116 10.31 -5.74 4.38
C ALA A 116 10.17 -4.27 3.94
N ALA A 117 10.60 -3.33 4.79
CA ALA A 117 10.51 -1.89 4.50
C ALA A 117 11.39 -1.47 3.31
N LEU A 118 12.63 -1.97 3.22
CA LEU A 118 13.54 -1.66 2.12
C LEU A 118 13.09 -2.30 0.80
N THR A 119 12.58 -3.54 0.85
CA THR A 119 11.99 -4.22 -0.31
C THR A 119 10.77 -3.46 -0.81
N PHE A 120 9.91 -3.01 0.10
CA PHE A 120 8.76 -2.18 -0.23
C PHE A 120 9.19 -0.85 -0.87
N LEU A 121 10.15 -0.15 -0.26
CA LEU A 121 10.68 1.12 -0.79
C LEU A 121 11.24 0.95 -2.21
N ALA A 122 12.09 -0.05 -2.43
CA ALA A 122 12.64 -0.34 -3.74
C ALA A 122 11.52 -0.65 -4.76
N GLY A 123 10.53 -1.45 -4.33
CA GLY A 123 9.36 -1.78 -5.14
C GLY A 123 8.53 -0.56 -5.52
N VAL A 124 8.22 0.33 -4.57
CA VAL A 124 7.48 1.58 -4.80
C VAL A 124 8.20 2.48 -5.80
N LEU A 125 9.51 2.65 -5.65
CA LEU A 125 10.31 3.49 -6.54
C LEU A 125 10.38 2.92 -7.96
N LEU A 126 10.67 1.62 -8.10
CA LEU A 126 10.75 0.98 -9.41
C LEU A 126 9.39 0.91 -10.11
N PHE A 127 8.34 0.53 -9.37
CA PHE A 127 6.97 0.50 -9.90
C PHE A 127 6.52 1.89 -10.32
N GLY A 128 6.76 2.91 -9.49
CA GLY A 128 6.44 4.29 -9.80
C GLY A 128 7.17 4.80 -11.05
N ALA A 129 8.48 4.55 -11.17
CA ALA A 129 9.26 4.93 -12.33
C ALA A 129 8.79 4.23 -13.62
N ALA A 130 8.48 2.95 -13.53
CA ALA A 130 7.95 2.18 -14.66
C ALA A 130 6.56 2.69 -15.09
N SER A 131 5.67 2.90 -14.12
CA SER A 131 4.31 3.42 -14.36
C SER A 131 4.32 4.84 -14.93
N TRP A 132 5.26 5.68 -14.48
CA TRP A 132 5.43 7.03 -15.01
C TRP A 132 5.83 7.01 -16.50
N ARG A 133 6.74 6.09 -16.87
CA ARG A 133 7.16 5.89 -18.26
C ARG A 133 6.06 5.27 -19.12
N ALA A 134 5.31 4.34 -18.57
CA ALA A 134 4.19 3.69 -19.26
C ALA A 134 3.08 4.68 -19.64
N GLY A 135 2.85 5.73 -18.82
CA GLY A 135 1.91 6.80 -19.11
C GLY A 135 0.43 6.39 -19.04
N VAL A 136 0.13 5.18 -18.54
CA VAL A 136 -1.24 4.64 -18.44
C VAL A 136 -1.96 5.23 -17.23
N LEU A 137 -1.26 5.38 -16.11
CA LEU A 137 -1.84 5.85 -14.85
C LEU A 137 -1.67 7.38 -14.70
N PRO A 138 -2.58 8.07 -13.99
CA PRO A 138 -2.49 9.50 -13.75
C PRO A 138 -1.21 9.89 -13.01
N ARG A 139 -0.37 10.73 -13.61
CA ARG A 139 0.93 11.12 -13.06
C ARG A 139 0.84 11.76 -11.67
N GLY A 140 -0.19 12.60 -11.42
CA GLY A 140 -0.40 13.20 -10.10
C GLY A 140 -0.66 12.17 -9.01
N ALA A 141 -1.48 11.16 -9.30
CA ALA A 141 -1.76 10.07 -8.39
C ALA A 141 -0.51 9.21 -8.13
N LEU A 142 0.29 8.93 -9.18
CA LEU A 142 1.57 8.23 -9.05
C LEU A 142 2.57 9.01 -8.20
N ALA A 143 2.66 10.34 -8.37
CA ALA A 143 3.53 11.17 -7.55
C ALA A 143 3.15 11.09 -6.06
N LEU A 144 1.86 11.22 -5.73
CA LEU A 144 1.37 11.06 -4.35
C LEU A 144 1.66 9.66 -3.80
N TYR A 145 1.43 8.63 -4.61
CA TYR A 145 1.73 7.24 -4.26
C TYR A 145 3.21 7.06 -3.93
N VAL A 146 4.12 7.45 -4.85
CA VAL A 146 5.56 7.26 -4.69
C VAL A 146 6.11 8.07 -3.52
N VAL A 147 5.81 9.37 -3.47
CA VAL A 147 6.32 10.26 -2.41
C VAL A 147 5.80 9.83 -1.05
N GLY A 148 4.49 9.60 -0.95
CA GLY A 148 3.86 9.23 0.31
C GLY A 148 4.35 7.88 0.85
N LEU A 149 4.31 6.83 0.02
CA LEU A 149 4.71 5.51 0.48
C LEU A 149 6.23 5.37 0.69
N SER A 150 7.06 6.14 -0.04
CA SER A 150 8.49 6.19 0.24
C SER A 150 8.77 6.83 1.61
N ALA A 151 8.10 7.92 1.94
CA ALA A 151 8.20 8.55 3.27
C ALA A 151 7.72 7.59 4.38
N ALA A 152 6.61 6.86 4.15
CA ALA A 152 6.11 5.87 5.08
C ALA A 152 7.07 4.67 5.27
N ALA A 153 7.75 4.22 4.22
CA ALA A 153 8.72 3.14 4.29
C ALA A 153 9.95 3.47 5.15
N LEU A 154 10.27 4.76 5.28
CA LEU A 154 11.40 5.26 6.09
C LEU A 154 11.09 5.37 7.59
N ARG A 155 9.97 4.85 8.07
CA ARG A 155 9.51 4.93 9.47
C ARG A 155 10.62 4.65 10.51
N ALA A 156 11.50 3.68 10.24
CA ALA A 156 12.56 3.30 11.19
C ALA A 156 13.64 4.38 11.38
N ALA A 157 13.77 5.32 10.42
CA ALA A 157 14.79 6.37 10.40
C ALA A 157 14.18 7.78 10.40
N ALA A 158 12.85 7.89 10.35
CA ALA A 158 12.14 9.17 10.19
C ALA A 158 11.27 9.48 11.42
N PRO A 159 11.04 10.77 11.71
CA PRO A 159 10.13 11.17 12.78
C PRO A 159 8.69 10.78 12.46
N GLU A 160 7.88 10.60 13.51
CA GLU A 160 6.50 10.12 13.42
C GLU A 160 5.63 10.97 12.48
N TRP A 161 5.77 12.29 12.50
CA TRP A 161 5.01 13.18 11.62
C TRP A 161 5.27 12.91 10.14
N LEU A 162 6.52 12.54 9.77
CA LEU A 162 6.86 12.23 8.38
C LEU A 162 6.24 10.89 7.97
N TYR A 163 6.23 9.92 8.85
CA TYR A 163 5.56 8.64 8.62
C TYR A 163 4.04 8.83 8.42
N LEU A 164 3.38 9.57 9.31
CA LEU A 164 1.93 9.81 9.23
C LEU A 164 1.56 10.61 7.97
N SER A 165 2.28 11.70 7.67
CA SER A 165 2.07 12.47 6.44
C SER A 165 2.33 11.64 5.19
N GLY A 166 3.33 10.76 5.22
CA GLY A 166 3.60 9.79 4.17
C GLY A 166 2.43 8.83 3.92
N LEU A 167 1.87 8.26 4.98
CA LEU A 167 0.68 7.39 4.87
C LEU A 167 -0.54 8.15 4.33
N ILE A 168 -0.78 9.38 4.78
CA ILE A 168 -1.88 10.21 4.25
C ILE A 168 -1.67 10.45 2.76
N THR A 169 -0.50 10.95 2.37
CA THR A 169 -0.18 11.27 0.98
C THR A 169 -0.26 10.04 0.09
N GLY A 170 0.32 8.92 0.52
CA GLY A 170 0.26 7.64 -0.19
C GLY A 170 -1.16 7.11 -0.35
N SER A 171 -1.97 7.19 0.72
CA SER A 171 -3.39 6.79 0.67
C SER A 171 -4.19 7.64 -0.30
N LEU A 172 -3.99 8.96 -0.34
CA LEU A 172 -4.63 9.84 -1.33
C LEU A 172 -4.21 9.45 -2.76
N GLY A 173 -2.94 9.09 -2.97
CA GLY A 173 -2.45 8.54 -4.23
C GLY A 173 -3.18 7.25 -4.62
N VAL A 174 -3.29 6.29 -3.70
CA VAL A 174 -4.03 5.03 -3.93
C VAL A 174 -5.50 5.28 -4.23
N LEU A 175 -6.16 6.13 -3.46
CA LEU A 175 -7.58 6.49 -3.69
C LEU A 175 -7.78 7.06 -5.10
N TRP A 176 -6.91 7.97 -5.53
CA TRP A 176 -6.99 8.55 -6.87
C TRP A 176 -6.71 7.50 -7.96
N LEU A 177 -5.70 6.64 -7.81
CA LEU A 177 -5.43 5.53 -8.72
C LEU A 177 -6.63 4.58 -8.82
N SER A 178 -7.29 4.29 -7.70
CA SER A 178 -8.47 3.44 -7.63
C SER A 178 -9.67 4.05 -8.38
N VAL A 179 -9.89 5.36 -8.22
CA VAL A 179 -10.90 6.09 -9.00
C VAL A 179 -10.59 6.06 -10.50
N ALA A 180 -9.32 6.17 -10.88
CA ALA A 180 -8.91 6.06 -12.28
C ALA A 180 -9.22 4.66 -12.84
N LEU A 181 -8.90 3.60 -12.11
CA LEU A 181 -9.26 2.22 -12.49
C LEU A 181 -10.77 2.04 -12.68
N LEU A 182 -11.61 2.63 -11.81
CA LEU A 182 -13.06 2.55 -11.96
C LEU A 182 -13.56 3.22 -13.25
N ARG A 183 -12.97 4.37 -13.60
CA ARG A 183 -13.33 5.10 -14.82
C ARG A 183 -12.96 4.32 -16.08
N ASP A 184 -11.79 3.69 -16.09
CA ASP A 184 -11.32 2.89 -17.23
C ASP A 184 -12.09 1.57 -17.36
N ALA A 185 -12.47 0.94 -16.24
CA ALA A 185 -13.37 -0.21 -16.25
C ALA A 185 -14.77 0.11 -16.80
N GLY A 186 -15.19 1.37 -16.75
CA GLY A 186 -16.45 1.85 -17.31
C GLY A 186 -16.41 2.13 -18.82
N ARG A 187 -15.21 2.26 -19.43
CA ARG A 187 -15.10 2.50 -20.88
C ARG A 187 -15.38 1.23 -21.67
N PRO A 188 -16.21 1.28 -22.74
CA PRO A 188 -16.36 0.14 -23.63
C PRO A 188 -14.98 -0.23 -24.17
N ALA A 189 -14.61 -1.52 -24.12
CA ALA A 189 -13.44 -2.00 -24.83
C ALA A 189 -13.64 -1.58 -26.32
N LEU A 190 -12.80 -0.63 -26.77
CA LEU A 190 -12.70 -0.40 -28.20
C LEU A 190 -12.21 -1.72 -28.77
N VAL A 191 -13.13 -2.42 -29.45
CA VAL A 191 -12.83 -3.61 -30.22
C VAL A 191 -11.84 -3.18 -31.27
N THR A 192 -10.56 -3.34 -30.99
CA THR A 192 -9.53 -3.31 -32.03
C THR A 192 -9.62 -4.63 -32.74
N ALA A 193 -10.33 -4.59 -33.88
CA ALA A 193 -10.29 -5.61 -34.91
C ALA A 193 -8.87 -5.77 -35.44
#